data_bf5476ab89085379aaa2aaf94cdcb9f3
#
_entry.id   bf5476ab89085379aaa2aaf94cdcb9f3
#
_cell.length_a   1.000
_cell.length_b   1.000
_cell.length_c   1.000
_cell.angle_alpha   90.00
_cell.angle_beta   90.00
_cell.angle_gamma   90.00
#
_symmetry.space_group_name_H-M   'P 1'
#
loop_
_entity.id
_entity.type
_entity.pdbx_description
1 polymer ?
#
loop_
_entity_poly.entity_id
_entity_poly.type
_entity_poly.pdbx_seq_one_letter_code
_entity_poly.pdbx_strand_id
1 'polypeptide(L)'
;LHGGDSAAPSMTHLRREAVTAIDEERPESAQTLVDVLAWHAQRHPDRPHVLFQRSATETETFTYGQLLASARQVAAGLRGRGVCAGDFVAVMLPTGLEFFQSFHGILLAGAVPVPIYPPTRPGQIEDHLRRQAAILQNCEAVALLSFDAARLAAHLRDNPGQDLAD
;
A
#
# COMPACT_ATOMS: atom_id res chain seq x y z
N LEU A 1 -32.51 -24.53 -25.44
CA LEU A 1 -31.79 -24.42 -24.19
C LEU A 1 -30.32 -24.23 -24.50
N HIS A 2 -29.87 -22.97 -24.66
CA HIS A 2 -28.46 -22.61 -24.79
C HIS A 2 -28.03 -22.03 -23.46
N GLY A 3 -27.24 -22.81 -22.70
CA GLY A 3 -26.51 -22.35 -21.54
C GLY A 3 -25.29 -21.52 -22.01
N GLY A 4 -25.32 -20.21 -21.77
CA GLY A 4 -24.17 -19.35 -21.97
C GLY A 4 -23.17 -19.58 -20.87
N ASP A 5 -22.06 -20.21 -21.21
CA ASP A 5 -20.89 -20.37 -20.35
C ASP A 5 -20.19 -19.02 -20.23
N SER A 6 -20.48 -18.28 -19.14
CA SER A 6 -19.80 -17.02 -18.81
C SER A 6 -18.55 -17.35 -18.01
N ALA A 7 -17.51 -17.81 -18.71
CA ALA A 7 -16.19 -17.97 -18.11
C ALA A 7 -15.64 -16.59 -17.72
N ALA A 8 -15.26 -16.43 -16.46
CA ALA A 8 -14.55 -15.25 -15.99
C ALA A 8 -13.26 -15.03 -16.80
N PRO A 9 -12.92 -13.80 -17.18
CA PRO A 9 -11.76 -13.53 -18.00
C PRO A 9 -10.49 -13.96 -17.26
N SER A 10 -9.64 -14.71 -17.96
CA SER A 10 -8.36 -15.20 -17.44
C SER A 10 -7.46 -14.02 -17.06
N MET A 11 -6.69 -14.17 -15.98
CA MET A 11 -5.70 -13.18 -15.50
C MET A 11 -4.77 -12.70 -16.60
N THR A 12 -4.49 -13.52 -17.60
CA THR A 12 -3.70 -13.18 -18.79
C THR A 12 -4.42 -12.20 -19.69
N HIS A 13 -5.75 -12.29 -19.79
CA HIS A 13 -6.58 -11.40 -20.60
C HIS A 13 -6.66 -10.01 -19.95
N LEU A 14 -6.90 -9.96 -18.63
CA LEU A 14 -6.91 -8.70 -17.87
C LEU A 14 -5.56 -7.97 -17.91
N ARG A 15 -4.45 -8.73 -17.88
CA ARG A 15 -3.10 -8.18 -18.02
C ARG A 15 -2.85 -7.59 -19.41
N ARG A 16 -3.37 -8.21 -20.44
CA ARG A 16 -3.18 -7.77 -21.83
C ARG A 16 -4.01 -6.55 -22.17
N GLU A 17 -5.25 -6.48 -21.69
CA GLU A 17 -6.10 -5.28 -21.83
C GLU A 17 -5.59 -4.10 -21.02
N ALA A 18 -5.07 -4.32 -19.82
CA ALA A 18 -4.44 -3.27 -19.02
C ALA A 18 -3.18 -2.70 -19.69
N VAL A 19 -2.39 -3.52 -20.38
CA VAL A 19 -1.16 -3.08 -21.06
C VAL A 19 -1.47 -2.34 -22.36
N THR A 20 -2.49 -2.74 -23.11
CA THR A 20 -2.88 -2.06 -24.38
C THR A 20 -3.57 -0.70 -24.15
N ALA A 21 -4.18 -0.48 -22.99
CA ALA A 21 -4.79 0.81 -22.64
C ALA A 21 -3.79 1.87 -22.13
N ILE A 22 -2.50 1.53 -22.02
CA ILE A 22 -1.46 2.45 -21.50
C ILE A 22 -0.98 3.48 -22.53
N ASP A 23 -1.36 3.34 -23.80
CA ASP A 23 -0.69 4.08 -24.89
C ASP A 23 -1.31 5.44 -25.26
N GLU A 24 -2.38 5.91 -24.62
CA GLU A 24 -3.07 7.09 -25.13
C GLU A 24 -2.81 8.41 -24.40
N GLU A 25 -2.45 8.43 -23.11
CA GLU A 25 -2.10 9.68 -22.43
C GLU A 25 -1.11 9.45 -21.27
N ARG A 26 0.04 10.10 -21.35
CA ARG A 26 1.04 10.09 -20.27
C ARG A 26 1.00 11.40 -19.50
N PRO A 27 1.24 11.38 -18.18
CA PRO A 27 1.38 12.60 -17.40
C PRO A 27 2.77 13.23 -17.62
N GLU A 28 3.00 13.79 -18.82
CA GLU A 28 4.32 14.32 -19.23
C GLU A 28 4.84 15.43 -18.30
N SER A 29 3.95 16.15 -17.63
CA SER A 29 4.30 17.19 -16.66
C SER A 29 4.49 16.69 -15.22
N ALA A 30 4.21 15.42 -14.95
CA ALA A 30 4.34 14.86 -13.60
C ALA A 30 5.82 14.66 -13.24
N GLN A 31 6.23 15.21 -12.10
CA GLN A 31 7.59 15.10 -11.57
C GLN A 31 7.69 14.12 -10.41
N THR A 32 6.57 13.79 -9.78
CA THR A 32 6.50 12.94 -8.59
C THR A 32 5.44 11.85 -8.74
N LEU A 33 5.53 10.79 -7.91
CA LEU A 33 4.49 9.76 -7.82
C LEU A 33 3.12 10.34 -7.44
N VAL A 34 3.11 11.41 -6.66
CA VAL A 34 1.88 12.11 -6.26
C VAL A 34 1.24 12.80 -7.46
N ASP A 35 2.03 13.43 -8.32
CA ASP A 35 1.52 14.08 -9.55
C ASP A 35 0.94 13.03 -10.49
N VAL A 36 1.60 11.89 -10.65
CA VAL A 36 1.11 10.76 -11.46
C VAL A 36 -0.23 10.25 -10.90
N LEU A 37 -0.30 10.01 -9.59
CA LEU A 37 -1.53 9.56 -8.95
C LEU A 37 -2.67 10.57 -9.13
N ALA A 38 -2.39 11.86 -8.90
CA ALA A 38 -3.37 12.93 -9.04
C ALA A 38 -3.88 13.04 -10.48
N TRP A 39 -2.98 12.96 -11.46
CA TRP A 39 -3.31 13.01 -12.87
C TRP A 39 -4.25 11.87 -13.29
N HIS A 40 -3.92 10.62 -12.92
CA HIS A 40 -4.77 9.48 -13.21
C HIS A 40 -6.11 9.53 -12.47
N ALA A 41 -6.12 9.96 -11.22
CA ALA A 41 -7.36 10.09 -10.45
C ALA A 41 -8.31 11.16 -10.98
N GLN A 42 -7.79 12.20 -11.65
CA GLN A 42 -8.60 13.22 -12.30
C GLN A 42 -9.19 12.73 -13.64
N ARG A 43 -8.41 12.01 -14.44
CA ARG A 43 -8.82 11.57 -15.77
C ARG A 43 -9.56 10.23 -15.77
N HIS A 44 -9.13 9.33 -14.91
CA HIS A 44 -9.59 7.95 -14.87
C HIS A 44 -9.84 7.49 -13.43
N PRO A 45 -10.75 8.16 -12.66
CA PRO A 45 -10.94 7.88 -11.22
C PRO A 45 -11.31 6.44 -10.93
N ASP A 46 -12.10 5.82 -11.80
CA ASP A 46 -12.61 4.45 -11.62
C ASP A 46 -11.69 3.37 -12.21
N ARG A 47 -10.58 3.77 -12.84
CA ARG A 47 -9.62 2.82 -13.40
C ARG A 47 -8.92 2.05 -12.28
N PRO A 48 -8.88 0.71 -12.33
CA PRO A 48 -8.11 -0.10 -11.41
C PRO A 48 -6.63 0.28 -11.40
N HIS A 49 -6.05 0.44 -10.21
CA HIS A 49 -4.64 0.75 -10.02
C HIS A 49 -3.92 -0.34 -9.23
N VAL A 50 -4.49 -0.77 -8.12
CA VAL A 50 -3.96 -1.85 -7.30
C VAL A 50 -4.94 -3.00 -7.30
N LEU A 51 -4.47 -4.17 -7.71
CA LEU A 51 -5.18 -5.44 -7.57
C LEU A 51 -4.42 -6.26 -6.52
N PHE A 52 -5.05 -6.41 -5.36
CA PHE A 52 -4.48 -7.16 -4.25
C PHE A 52 -5.19 -8.50 -4.12
N GLN A 53 -4.45 -9.59 -4.35
CA GLN A 53 -4.97 -10.94 -4.24
C GLN A 53 -4.82 -11.43 -2.79
N ARG A 54 -5.94 -11.54 -2.07
CA ARG A 54 -5.98 -12.03 -0.68
C ARG A 54 -5.86 -13.55 -0.60
N SER A 55 -6.46 -14.24 -1.58
CA SER A 55 -6.45 -15.70 -1.67
C SER A 55 -6.55 -16.14 -3.13
N ALA A 56 -6.58 -17.43 -3.39
CA ALA A 56 -6.76 -17.97 -4.75
C ALA A 56 -8.06 -17.49 -5.44
N THR A 57 -9.08 -17.13 -4.65
CA THR A 57 -10.43 -16.77 -5.14
C THR A 57 -10.85 -15.34 -4.82
N GLU A 58 -10.11 -14.63 -3.99
CA GLU A 58 -10.48 -13.29 -3.50
C GLU A 58 -9.46 -12.24 -3.96
N THR A 59 -9.94 -11.32 -4.77
CA THR A 59 -9.15 -10.17 -5.25
C THR A 59 -9.83 -8.87 -4.79
N GLU A 60 -9.06 -8.00 -4.19
CA GLU A 60 -9.48 -6.67 -3.80
C GLU A 60 -8.88 -5.65 -4.77
N THR A 61 -9.72 -4.76 -5.28
CA THR A 61 -9.32 -3.78 -6.29
C THR A 61 -9.41 -2.37 -5.71
N PHE A 62 -8.39 -1.57 -5.98
CA PHE A 62 -8.34 -0.17 -5.59
C PHE A 62 -8.14 0.69 -6.82
N THR A 63 -9.05 1.65 -7.04
CA THR A 63 -8.96 2.57 -8.17
C THR A 63 -8.06 3.75 -7.85
N TYR A 64 -7.64 4.50 -8.88
CA TYR A 64 -6.87 5.72 -8.68
C TYR A 64 -7.61 6.75 -7.83
N GLY A 65 -8.91 6.94 -8.06
CA GLY A 65 -9.74 7.86 -7.28
C GLY A 65 -9.83 7.47 -5.82
N GLN A 66 -10.07 6.18 -5.52
CA GLN A 66 -10.14 5.66 -4.16
C GLN A 66 -8.79 5.81 -3.44
N LEU A 67 -7.69 5.48 -4.11
CA LEU A 67 -6.36 5.63 -3.53
C LEU A 67 -6.05 7.08 -3.19
N LEU A 68 -6.30 8.01 -4.13
CA LEU A 68 -6.06 9.42 -3.89
C LEU A 68 -6.92 9.97 -2.75
N ALA A 69 -8.20 9.59 -2.69
CA ALA A 69 -9.11 10.03 -1.62
C ALA A 69 -8.63 9.56 -0.24
N SER A 70 -8.28 8.27 -0.12
CA SER A 70 -7.79 7.70 1.14
C SER A 70 -6.42 8.26 1.53
N ALA A 71 -5.50 8.43 0.57
CA ALA A 71 -4.21 9.03 0.81
C ALA A 71 -4.30 10.48 1.31
N ARG A 72 -5.27 11.26 0.80
CA ARG A 72 -5.55 12.62 1.30
C ARG A 72 -6.00 12.62 2.76
N GLN A 73 -6.81 11.64 3.18
CA GLN A 73 -7.22 11.51 4.57
C GLN A 73 -6.03 11.21 5.48
N VAL A 74 -5.16 10.29 5.06
CA VAL A 74 -3.91 9.99 5.80
C VAL A 74 -3.03 11.23 5.89
N ALA A 75 -2.82 11.94 4.78
CA ALA A 75 -2.01 13.17 4.75
C ALA A 75 -2.57 14.25 5.69
N ALA A 76 -3.88 14.46 5.70
CA ALA A 76 -4.54 15.39 6.61
C ALA A 76 -4.35 14.97 8.07
N GLY A 77 -4.49 13.68 8.38
CA GLY A 77 -4.27 13.14 9.71
C GLY A 77 -2.82 13.31 10.21
N LEU A 78 -1.83 13.13 9.34
CA LEU A 78 -0.41 13.32 9.65
C LEU A 78 -0.10 14.80 9.93
N ARG A 79 -0.52 15.68 9.03
CA ARG A 79 -0.35 17.15 9.22
C ARG A 79 -1.04 17.65 10.46
N GLY A 80 -2.24 17.16 10.76
CA GLY A 80 -2.97 17.48 11.99
C GLY A 80 -2.27 17.02 13.27
N ARG A 81 -1.30 16.11 13.17
CA ARG A 81 -0.43 15.64 14.26
C ARG A 81 0.96 16.30 14.26
N GLY A 82 1.18 17.29 13.41
CA GLY A 82 2.42 18.07 13.37
C GLY A 82 3.50 17.51 12.44
N VAL A 83 3.20 16.52 11.61
CA VAL A 83 4.16 16.04 10.59
C VAL A 83 4.35 17.12 9.53
N CYS A 84 5.58 17.50 9.29
CA CYS A 84 6.01 18.54 8.35
C CYS A 84 6.59 17.93 7.06
N ALA A 85 6.74 18.78 6.04
CA ALA A 85 7.44 18.38 4.82
C ALA A 85 8.91 18.04 5.12
N GLY A 86 9.39 16.93 4.57
CA GLY A 86 10.74 16.43 4.79
C GLY A 86 10.88 15.49 5.99
N ASP A 87 9.90 15.41 6.87
CA ASP A 87 9.91 14.48 8.00
C ASP A 87 9.86 13.02 7.53
N PHE A 88 10.55 12.14 8.26
CA PHE A 88 10.48 10.70 8.02
C PHE A 88 9.34 10.07 8.80
N VAL A 89 8.49 9.33 8.11
CA VAL A 89 7.35 8.60 8.70
C VAL A 89 7.48 7.12 8.39
N ALA A 90 7.64 6.31 9.42
CA ALA A 90 7.75 4.87 9.26
C ALA A 90 6.38 4.23 9.01
N VAL A 91 6.37 3.19 8.16
CA VAL A 91 5.18 2.39 7.83
C VAL A 91 5.46 0.93 8.14
N MET A 92 4.85 0.43 9.21
CA MET A 92 4.91 -0.97 9.63
C MET A 92 3.53 -1.60 9.41
N LEU A 93 3.19 -1.85 8.17
CA LEU A 93 1.93 -2.47 7.75
C LEU A 93 2.23 -3.66 6.83
N PRO A 94 1.44 -4.74 6.90
CA PRO A 94 1.53 -5.80 5.89
C PRO A 94 1.17 -5.24 4.51
N THR A 95 1.65 -5.93 3.46
CA THR A 95 1.27 -5.58 2.10
C THR A 95 -0.24 -5.69 1.95
N GLY A 96 -0.88 -4.59 1.58
CA GLY A 96 -2.33 -4.48 1.47
C GLY A 96 -2.74 -3.05 1.15
N LEU A 97 -4.04 -2.79 1.09
CA LEU A 97 -4.56 -1.47 0.73
C LEU A 97 -4.12 -0.39 1.70
N GLU A 98 -4.13 -0.69 3.01
CA GLU A 98 -3.69 0.27 4.05
C GLU A 98 -2.22 0.69 3.86
N PHE A 99 -1.35 -0.23 3.39
CA PHE A 99 0.03 0.11 3.06
C PHE A 99 0.09 1.15 1.94
N PHE A 100 -0.62 0.92 0.83
CA PHE A 100 -0.62 1.84 -0.31
C PHE A 100 -1.22 3.20 0.05
N GLN A 101 -2.31 3.21 0.83
CA GLN A 101 -2.94 4.45 1.33
C GLN A 101 -1.99 5.25 2.20
N SER A 102 -1.30 4.57 3.13
CA SER A 102 -0.35 5.18 4.05
C SER A 102 0.86 5.72 3.31
N PHE A 103 1.44 4.92 2.41
CA PHE A 103 2.60 5.31 1.61
C PHE A 103 2.33 6.58 0.79
N HIS A 104 1.24 6.60 0.02
CA HIS A 104 0.88 7.78 -0.77
C HIS A 104 0.42 8.95 0.10
N GLY A 105 -0.21 8.68 1.24
CA GLY A 105 -0.60 9.70 2.21
C GLY A 105 0.60 10.44 2.81
N ILE A 106 1.67 9.72 3.12
CA ILE A 106 2.93 10.31 3.59
C ILE A 106 3.54 11.19 2.51
N LEU A 107 3.62 10.69 1.26
CA LEU A 107 4.11 11.49 0.13
C LEU A 107 3.27 12.74 -0.09
N LEU A 108 1.92 12.64 -0.01
CA LEU A 108 1.01 13.78 -0.09
C LEU A 108 1.17 14.77 1.07
N ALA A 109 1.59 14.32 2.24
CA ALA A 109 1.96 15.20 3.35
C ALA A 109 3.24 15.99 3.08
N GLY A 110 4.01 15.62 2.07
CA GLY A 110 5.35 16.14 1.80
C GLY A 110 6.44 15.43 2.61
N ALA A 111 6.08 14.38 3.34
CA ALA A 111 6.98 13.60 4.18
C ALA A 111 7.60 12.43 3.40
N VAL A 112 8.59 11.79 3.99
CA VAL A 112 9.35 10.68 3.42
C VAL A 112 8.89 9.36 4.05
N PRO A 113 8.28 8.43 3.28
CA PRO A 113 7.89 7.14 3.82
C PRO A 113 9.11 6.23 4.03
N VAL A 114 9.17 5.59 5.20
CA VAL A 114 10.17 4.59 5.56
C VAL A 114 9.46 3.24 5.79
N PRO A 115 9.32 2.40 4.76
CA PRO A 115 8.72 1.09 4.91
C PRO A 115 9.59 0.17 5.76
N ILE A 116 8.98 -0.44 6.78
CA ILE A 116 9.61 -1.44 7.63
C ILE A 116 8.71 -2.66 7.76
N TYR A 117 9.31 -3.83 7.95
CA TYR A 117 8.55 -5.08 7.99
C TYR A 117 7.83 -5.25 9.33
N PRO A 118 6.54 -5.66 9.33
CA PRO A 118 5.89 -6.11 10.54
C PRO A 118 6.50 -7.43 11.04
N PRO A 119 6.41 -7.73 12.36
CA PRO A 119 6.89 -8.99 12.90
C PRO A 119 6.05 -10.16 12.32
N THR A 120 6.72 -11.21 11.89
CA THR A 120 6.07 -12.40 11.30
C THR A 120 6.15 -13.63 12.19
N ARG A 121 7.04 -13.63 13.19
CA ARG A 121 7.27 -14.77 14.09
C ARG A 121 7.12 -14.36 15.55
N PRO A 122 6.18 -14.96 16.31
CA PRO A 122 5.99 -14.63 17.74
C PRO A 122 7.25 -14.81 18.58
N GLY A 123 8.02 -15.89 18.33
CA GLY A 123 9.23 -16.20 19.10
C GLY A 123 10.44 -15.28 18.83
N GLN A 124 10.36 -14.38 17.86
CA GLN A 124 11.44 -13.47 17.47
C GLN A 124 11.04 -11.98 17.55
N ILE A 125 9.93 -11.69 18.23
CA ILE A 125 9.38 -10.32 18.29
C ILE A 125 10.40 -9.35 18.91
N GLU A 126 11.09 -9.72 19.99
CA GLU A 126 12.03 -8.83 20.66
C GLU A 126 13.22 -8.43 19.77
N ASP A 127 13.82 -9.41 19.10
CA ASP A 127 14.94 -9.14 18.17
C ASP A 127 14.48 -8.36 16.95
N HIS A 128 13.26 -8.64 16.47
CA HIS A 128 12.64 -7.88 15.40
C HIS A 128 12.44 -6.41 15.82
N LEU A 129 11.79 -6.17 16.96
CA LEU A 129 11.53 -4.82 17.47
C LEU A 129 12.84 -4.06 17.74
N ARG A 130 13.88 -4.73 18.25
CA ARG A 130 15.19 -4.12 18.46
C ARG A 130 15.82 -3.62 17.15
N ARG A 131 15.73 -4.43 16.07
CA ARG A 131 16.21 -4.02 14.73
C ARG A 131 15.38 -2.87 14.17
N GLN A 132 14.06 -2.92 14.30
CA GLN A 132 13.19 -1.84 13.82
C GLN A 132 13.43 -0.55 14.60
N ALA A 133 13.62 -0.62 15.93
CA ALA A 133 13.96 0.54 16.74
C ALA A 133 15.26 1.23 16.28
N ALA A 134 16.28 0.44 15.92
CA ALA A 134 17.52 0.98 15.36
C ALA A 134 17.28 1.70 14.00
N ILE A 135 16.44 1.15 13.14
CA ILE A 135 16.07 1.81 11.88
C ILE A 135 15.35 3.13 12.13
N LEU A 136 14.36 3.13 13.05
CA LEU A 136 13.60 4.33 13.41
C LEU A 136 14.50 5.44 13.99
N GLN A 137 15.44 5.07 14.85
CA GLN A 137 16.45 6.02 15.39
C GLN A 137 17.37 6.55 14.30
N ASN A 138 17.83 5.69 13.42
CA ASN A 138 18.78 6.06 12.36
C ASN A 138 18.17 7.00 11.31
N CYS A 139 16.87 6.85 11.01
CA CYS A 139 16.17 7.75 10.08
C CYS A 139 15.46 8.93 10.79
N GLU A 140 15.59 9.03 12.13
CA GLU A 140 14.94 10.09 12.92
C GLU A 140 13.43 10.18 12.65
N ALA A 141 12.75 9.02 12.54
CA ALA A 141 11.32 8.97 12.22
C ALA A 141 10.49 9.69 13.29
N VAL A 142 9.71 10.68 12.88
CA VAL A 142 8.84 11.48 13.77
C VAL A 142 7.52 10.78 14.08
N ALA A 143 7.11 9.81 13.25
CA ALA A 143 5.87 9.05 13.42
C ALA A 143 6.01 7.63 12.87
N LEU A 144 5.16 6.73 13.40
CA LEU A 144 5.02 5.35 12.94
C LEU A 144 3.55 5.06 12.66
N LEU A 145 3.25 4.69 11.41
CA LEU A 145 1.97 4.11 11.04
C LEU A 145 2.05 2.60 11.16
N SER A 146 1.21 2.03 12.03
CA SER A 146 1.18 0.60 12.30
C SER A 146 -0.25 0.14 12.60
N PHE A 147 -0.45 -1.14 12.73
CA PHE A 147 -1.71 -1.70 13.18
C PHE A 147 -1.79 -1.73 14.72
N ASP A 148 -3.00 -1.76 15.26
CA ASP A 148 -3.22 -1.91 16.70
C ASP A 148 -2.80 -3.31 17.22
N ALA A 149 -2.74 -3.47 18.54
CA ALA A 149 -2.31 -4.71 19.16
C ALA A 149 -3.18 -5.92 18.79
N ALA A 150 -4.49 -5.72 18.58
CA ALA A 150 -5.39 -6.80 18.20
C ALA A 150 -5.14 -7.26 16.76
N ARG A 151 -4.92 -6.34 15.84
CA ARG A 151 -4.56 -6.64 14.43
C ARG A 151 -3.16 -7.24 14.34
N LEU A 152 -2.21 -6.81 15.17
CA LEU A 152 -0.90 -7.43 15.28
C LEU A 152 -1.01 -8.88 15.74
N ALA A 153 -1.79 -9.16 16.77
CA ALA A 153 -2.03 -10.51 17.26
C ALA A 153 -2.71 -11.41 16.23
N ALA A 154 -3.64 -10.87 15.44
CA ALA A 154 -4.25 -11.57 14.31
C ALA A 154 -3.22 -11.86 13.21
N HIS A 155 -2.45 -10.86 12.80
CA HIS A 155 -1.40 -11.01 11.79
C HIS A 155 -0.37 -12.09 12.15
N LEU A 156 0.08 -12.13 13.40
CA LEU A 156 1.02 -13.14 13.89
C LEU A 156 0.43 -14.56 13.93
N ARG A 157 -0.87 -14.66 14.15
CA ARG A 157 -1.60 -15.94 14.16
C ARG A 157 -1.78 -16.50 12.77
N ASP A 158 -2.08 -15.62 11.80
CA ASP A 158 -2.36 -15.98 10.42
C ASP A 158 -1.08 -16.23 9.60
N ASN A 159 0.08 -15.75 10.13
CA ASN A 159 1.40 -15.93 9.53
C ASN A 159 2.35 -16.62 10.54
N PRO A 160 2.20 -17.92 10.81
CA PRO A 160 2.98 -18.64 11.82
C PRO A 160 4.46 -18.88 11.47
N GLY A 161 4.98 -18.12 10.49
CA GLY A 161 6.35 -18.23 9.99
C GLY A 161 6.42 -19.25 8.86
N GLN A 162 6.53 -18.80 7.63
CA GLN A 162 7.07 -19.66 6.58
C GLN A 162 8.52 -19.90 6.94
N ASP A 163 8.87 -21.14 7.23
CA ASP A 163 10.26 -21.58 7.22
C ASP A 163 10.77 -21.33 5.80
N LEU A 164 11.55 -20.28 5.65
CA LEU A 164 12.46 -20.15 4.52
C LEU A 164 13.59 -21.17 4.82
N ALA A 165 13.26 -22.44 4.63
CA ALA A 165 14.26 -23.47 4.51
C ALA A 165 14.86 -23.32 3.11
N ASP A 166 16.15 -22.89 3.09
CA ASP A 166 17.16 -22.94 2.02
C ASP A 166 16.88 -22.14 0.73
#